data_217ad9c520ccbbb54aba07f879446d9f
#
_entry.id   217ad9c520ccbbb54aba07f879446d9f
#
_cell.length_a   1.000
_cell.length_b   1.000
_cell.length_c   1.000
_cell.angle_alpha   90.00
_cell.angle_beta   90.00
_cell.angle_gamma   90.00
#
_symmetry.space_group_name_H-M   'P 1'
#
loop_
_entity.id
_entity.type
_entity.pdbx_description
1 polymer ?
#
loop_
_entity_poly.entity_id
_entity_poly.type
_entity_poly.pdbx_seq_one_letter_code
_entity_poly.pdbx_strand_id
1 'polypeptide(L)'
;MNIQQNLSLMEKLAILTDAAKYDVACTSSGADRRGDGRHMGNCLAPGVCHAFAADGRCISLLKILFTNECIFNCAYCQNNCNSDVPRASFTPDEICTLTMEFYRRNYIEGLFLSSGILISPNYTMDLIYQTLYRLRTVHHFNGYIHVKAIPGADPALIEKAGFLADRMSINLELPTANGLKQLAPCKSRHTILSPMRQIQNGITKNQNELMVYRKAPKFVPAGQSTQMIIGATPENDYQIMRVSEVLYEKFHLKRVFYSAFINVNGDSSLPVLPGGPPLLREHRLYQADWLLRYYRFHVDELLSEDRPNFNIYLDPKCDWALRHLDTFPVEINRASYQTLLRVPGIGYKSAQRIVAARRDTALTYDDLKKIGVVLKRALYFITCSGRMMYRTKLDEDYICSHLMADHTQVPTELRNSGYQQLSLFDTGLAL
;
A
#
# COMPACT_ATOMS: atom_id res chain seq x y z
N MET A 1 16.57 -25.96 14.68
CA MET A 1 15.14 -25.61 14.90
C MET A 1 14.81 -25.79 16.36
N ASN A 2 14.68 -24.70 17.10
CA ASN A 2 14.18 -24.73 18.47
C ASN A 2 12.65 -24.67 18.44
N ILE A 3 12.00 -25.81 18.39
CA ILE A 3 10.54 -25.91 18.58
C ILE A 3 10.32 -25.78 20.09
N GLN A 4 9.91 -24.63 20.55
CA GLN A 4 9.43 -24.47 21.92
C GLN A 4 8.06 -25.17 22.02
N GLN A 5 8.07 -26.40 22.48
CA GLN A 5 6.86 -27.13 22.88
C GLN A 5 6.30 -26.47 24.15
N ASN A 6 5.02 -26.09 24.11
CA ASN A 6 4.22 -25.47 25.19
C ASN A 6 4.31 -23.94 25.39
N LEU A 7 4.25 -23.17 24.30
CA LEU A 7 4.04 -21.75 24.42
C LEU A 7 2.61 -21.44 24.86
N SER A 8 2.46 -20.56 25.83
CA SER A 8 1.15 -19.97 26.18
C SER A 8 0.56 -19.16 25.02
N LEU A 9 -0.74 -18.98 25.01
CA LEU A 9 -1.43 -18.19 23.99
C LEU A 9 -0.85 -16.75 23.86
N MET A 10 -0.44 -16.15 24.97
CA MET A 10 0.16 -14.81 24.97
C MET A 10 1.60 -14.78 24.40
N GLU A 11 2.40 -15.81 24.64
CA GLU A 11 3.74 -15.94 24.05
C GLU A 11 3.63 -16.16 22.53
N LYS A 12 2.73 -17.02 22.08
CA LYS A 12 2.42 -17.18 20.64
C LYS A 12 1.98 -15.85 20.02
N LEU A 13 1.11 -15.09 20.70
CA LEU A 13 0.64 -13.80 20.22
C LEU A 13 1.81 -12.82 20.06
N ALA A 14 2.71 -12.74 21.03
CA ALA A 14 3.88 -11.85 20.95
C ALA A 14 4.77 -12.20 19.74
N ILE A 15 5.09 -13.48 19.52
CA ILE A 15 5.90 -13.95 18.40
C ILE A 15 5.21 -13.65 17.06
N LEU A 16 3.95 -14.02 16.93
CA LEU A 16 3.23 -13.98 15.64
C LEU A 16 2.76 -12.57 15.24
N THR A 17 2.59 -11.67 16.20
CA THR A 17 2.36 -10.25 15.92
C THR A 17 3.66 -9.53 15.54
N ASP A 18 4.78 -9.85 16.19
CA ASP A 18 6.08 -9.31 15.80
C ASP A 18 6.47 -9.77 14.39
N ALA A 19 6.28 -11.05 14.08
CA ALA A 19 6.49 -11.59 12.74
C ALA A 19 5.58 -10.94 11.67
N ALA A 20 4.39 -10.46 12.04
CA ALA A 20 3.46 -9.80 11.13
C ALA A 20 3.79 -8.33 10.83
N LYS A 21 4.69 -7.67 11.56
CA LYS A 21 4.99 -6.24 11.39
C LYS A 21 5.55 -5.88 10.01
N TYR A 22 6.30 -6.80 9.40
CA TYR A 22 6.88 -6.63 8.06
C TYR A 22 5.88 -6.80 6.91
N ASP A 23 4.65 -7.13 7.21
CA ASP A 23 3.56 -7.20 6.24
C ASP A 23 2.88 -5.83 6.16
N VAL A 24 3.19 -5.05 5.13
CA VAL A 24 2.88 -3.60 5.05
C VAL A 24 1.42 -3.28 4.76
N ALA A 25 0.54 -4.26 4.66
CA ALA A 25 -0.88 -3.98 4.43
C ALA A 25 -1.55 -3.07 5.50
N CYS A 26 -0.78 -2.57 6.49
CA CYS A 26 -1.24 -1.65 7.51
C CYS A 26 -0.10 -0.82 8.12
N THR A 27 -0.36 0.44 8.41
CA THR A 27 0.51 1.29 9.23
C THR A 27 0.27 1.01 10.71
N SER A 28 1.19 0.31 11.39
CA SER A 28 1.19 0.19 12.84
C SER A 28 1.77 1.47 13.46
N SER A 29 1.23 1.92 14.59
CA SER A 29 1.64 3.16 15.26
C SER A 29 3.04 3.10 15.91
N GLY A 30 3.64 1.92 16.04
CA GLY A 30 4.99 1.74 16.61
C GLY A 30 5.18 2.24 18.05
N ALA A 31 4.13 2.62 18.75
CA ALA A 31 4.22 3.11 20.12
C ALA A 31 4.15 1.94 21.12
N ASP A 32 5.17 1.79 21.95
CA ASP A 32 5.20 0.84 23.06
C ASP A 32 5.42 1.61 24.37
N ARG A 33 4.47 1.52 25.29
CA ARG A 33 4.56 2.08 26.65
C ARG A 33 3.94 1.10 27.63
N ARG A 34 4.75 0.57 28.52
CA ARG A 34 4.27 -0.25 29.65
C ARG A 34 3.71 0.66 30.75
N GLY A 35 2.59 0.26 31.36
CA GLY A 35 2.07 0.92 32.51
C GLY A 35 3.07 0.83 33.68
N ASP A 36 3.34 1.96 34.33
CA ASP A 36 4.22 2.09 35.48
C ASP A 36 3.46 2.07 36.83
N GLY A 37 2.18 1.73 36.78
CA GLY A 37 1.29 1.73 37.94
C GLY A 37 0.85 3.12 38.42
N ARG A 38 1.38 4.20 37.84
CA ARG A 38 1.06 5.60 38.18
C ARG A 38 0.18 6.27 37.11
N HIS A 39 0.19 5.74 35.87
CA HIS A 39 -0.61 6.25 34.77
C HIS A 39 -1.61 5.20 34.29
N MET A 40 -2.80 5.64 33.85
CA MET A 40 -3.81 4.73 33.34
C MET A 40 -3.48 4.31 31.89
N GLY A 41 -3.48 2.98 31.64
CA GLY A 41 -3.37 2.38 30.32
C GLY A 41 -1.98 1.88 29.96
N ASN A 42 -1.97 0.88 29.08
CA ASN A 42 -0.78 0.34 28.42
C ASN A 42 -0.92 0.60 26.91
N CYS A 43 0.19 0.97 26.26
CA CYS A 43 0.27 0.97 24.82
C CYS A 43 1.20 -0.17 24.40
N LEU A 44 0.61 -1.29 23.99
CA LEU A 44 1.38 -2.42 23.43
C LEU A 44 1.46 -2.24 21.91
N ALA A 45 2.70 -2.20 21.41
CA ALA A 45 2.98 -2.01 19.98
C ALA A 45 2.47 -3.14 19.06
N PRO A 46 2.42 -4.42 19.46
CA PRO A 46 2.13 -5.48 18.53
C PRO A 46 0.64 -5.77 18.35
N GLY A 47 0.23 -6.06 17.13
CA GLY A 47 -0.99 -6.78 16.78
C GLY A 47 -2.20 -5.95 16.35
N VAL A 48 -2.24 -4.64 16.55
CA VAL A 48 -3.35 -3.81 16.06
C VAL A 48 -2.90 -2.94 14.90
N CYS A 49 -3.56 -3.07 13.77
CA CYS A 49 -3.34 -2.25 12.60
C CYS A 49 -4.60 -1.46 12.23
N HIS A 50 -4.44 -0.42 11.44
CA HIS A 50 -5.52 0.43 11.01
C HIS A 50 -5.76 0.31 9.51
N ALA A 51 -7.00 0.06 9.10
CA ALA A 51 -7.45 0.13 7.73
C ALA A 51 -8.51 1.24 7.60
N PHE A 52 -8.58 1.88 6.44
CA PHE A 52 -9.61 2.87 6.18
C PHE A 52 -10.76 2.26 5.40
N ALA A 53 -11.97 2.43 5.90
CA ALA A 53 -13.20 2.11 5.20
C ALA A 53 -13.46 3.09 4.05
N ALA A 54 -14.36 2.74 3.14
CA ALA A 54 -14.71 3.60 1.99
C ALA A 54 -15.30 4.95 2.41
N ASP A 55 -15.91 5.04 3.58
CA ASP A 55 -16.46 6.26 4.19
C ASP A 55 -15.41 7.10 4.94
N GLY A 56 -14.15 6.66 4.95
CA GLY A 56 -13.02 7.36 5.58
C GLY A 56 -12.83 7.05 7.07
N ARG A 57 -13.65 6.17 7.67
CA ARG A 57 -13.44 5.71 9.06
C ARG A 57 -12.19 4.86 9.15
N CYS A 58 -11.46 5.02 10.25
CA CYS A 58 -10.36 4.14 10.63
C CYS A 58 -10.92 2.89 11.32
N ILE A 59 -10.56 1.72 10.80
CA ILE A 59 -10.95 0.42 11.36
C ILE A 59 -9.71 -0.21 11.99
N SER A 60 -9.79 -0.55 13.28
CA SER A 60 -8.72 -1.26 13.99
C SER A 60 -8.83 -2.77 13.77
N LEU A 61 -7.74 -3.40 13.35
CA LEU A 61 -7.70 -4.83 13.05
C LEU A 61 -6.67 -5.52 13.92
N LEU A 62 -7.01 -6.71 14.43
CA LEU A 62 -6.02 -7.64 14.96
C LEU A 62 -5.23 -8.22 13.78
N LYS A 63 -3.96 -7.86 13.65
CA LYS A 63 -3.07 -8.31 12.58
C LYS A 63 -2.11 -9.37 13.14
N ILE A 64 -2.31 -10.60 12.70
CA ILE A 64 -1.51 -11.74 13.15
C ILE A 64 -1.17 -12.68 11.99
N LEU A 65 -0.09 -13.45 12.18
CA LEU A 65 0.16 -14.65 11.39
C LEU A 65 -0.56 -15.83 12.05
N PHE A 66 -1.12 -16.71 11.22
CA PHE A 66 -1.55 -18.05 11.67
C PHE A 66 -0.35 -18.84 12.20
N THR A 67 0.75 -18.78 11.44
CA THR A 67 2.05 -19.34 11.80
C THR A 67 3.17 -18.53 11.15
N ASN A 68 4.33 -18.47 11.80
CA ASN A 68 5.57 -18.02 11.18
C ASN A 68 6.52 -19.16 10.80
N GLU A 69 6.11 -20.41 11.00
CA GLU A 69 6.74 -21.56 10.37
C GLU A 69 6.45 -21.54 8.87
N CYS A 70 7.46 -21.73 8.03
CA CYS A 70 7.29 -21.66 6.59
C CYS A 70 8.24 -22.66 5.91
N ILE A 71 7.73 -23.42 4.94
CA ILE A 71 8.53 -24.32 4.11
C ILE A 71 9.24 -23.59 2.95
N PHE A 72 8.90 -22.30 2.71
CA PHE A 72 9.49 -21.51 1.64
C PHE A 72 10.74 -20.77 2.10
N ASN A 73 11.68 -20.59 1.18
CA ASN A 73 12.97 -19.94 1.38
C ASN A 73 13.07 -18.56 0.74
N CYS A 74 11.98 -17.77 0.75
CA CYS A 74 12.00 -16.42 0.19
C CYS A 74 13.07 -15.56 0.87
N ALA A 75 14.08 -15.10 0.12
CA ALA A 75 15.27 -14.43 0.66
C ALA A 75 14.94 -13.12 1.41
N TYR A 76 13.90 -12.41 0.98
CA TYR A 76 13.45 -11.16 1.61
C TYR A 76 12.62 -11.37 2.88
N CYS A 77 12.24 -12.60 3.22
CA CYS A 77 11.29 -12.86 4.30
C CYS A 77 12.00 -13.24 5.60
N GLN A 78 11.68 -12.55 6.69
CA GLN A 78 12.16 -12.90 8.02
C GLN A 78 11.76 -14.31 8.45
N ASN A 79 10.60 -14.78 7.98
CA ASN A 79 10.04 -16.07 8.35
C ASN A 79 10.38 -17.20 7.36
N ASN A 80 11.42 -17.05 6.52
CA ASN A 80 11.83 -18.11 5.62
C ASN A 80 12.33 -19.34 6.39
N CYS A 81 12.34 -20.51 5.74
CA CYS A 81 12.69 -21.79 6.40
C CYS A 81 14.12 -21.81 6.98
N ASN A 82 15.02 -20.97 6.49
CA ASN A 82 16.43 -20.92 6.92
C ASN A 82 16.69 -19.87 8.03
N SER A 83 15.71 -19.04 8.36
CA SER A 83 15.88 -18.01 9.40
C SER A 83 15.81 -18.62 10.80
N ASP A 84 16.74 -18.23 11.65
CA ASP A 84 16.79 -18.60 13.06
C ASP A 84 15.99 -17.61 13.91
N VAL A 85 14.67 -17.66 13.80
CA VAL A 85 13.73 -16.84 14.58
C VAL A 85 12.83 -17.72 15.43
N PRO A 86 12.33 -17.25 16.57
CA PRO A 86 11.33 -18.00 17.35
C PRO A 86 10.13 -18.35 16.51
N ARG A 87 9.74 -19.63 16.54
CA ARG A 87 8.61 -20.12 15.74
C ARG A 87 7.42 -20.43 16.63
N ALA A 88 6.23 -20.11 16.12
CA ALA A 88 4.97 -20.40 16.76
C ALA A 88 3.87 -20.66 15.72
N SER A 89 2.88 -21.44 16.12
CA SER A 89 1.69 -21.70 15.32
C SER A 89 0.46 -21.66 16.20
N PHE A 90 -0.58 -20.95 15.74
CA PHE A 90 -1.90 -21.02 16.35
C PHE A 90 -2.68 -22.22 15.83
N THR A 91 -3.67 -22.63 16.61
CA THR A 91 -4.79 -23.43 16.13
C THR A 91 -5.93 -22.51 15.67
N PRO A 92 -6.88 -23.00 14.84
CA PRO A 92 -8.07 -22.24 14.49
C PRO A 92 -8.86 -21.73 15.71
N ASP A 93 -8.95 -22.53 16.78
CA ASP A 93 -9.66 -22.15 18.02
C ASP A 93 -8.95 -21.06 18.80
N GLU A 94 -7.61 -21.08 18.85
CA GLU A 94 -6.83 -20.02 19.49
C GLU A 94 -7.04 -18.68 18.79
N ILE A 95 -7.05 -18.64 17.44
CA ILE A 95 -7.32 -17.39 16.69
C ILE A 95 -8.76 -16.93 16.92
N CYS A 96 -9.71 -17.85 16.92
CA CYS A 96 -11.11 -17.50 17.22
C CYS A 96 -11.23 -16.88 18.62
N THR A 97 -10.62 -17.51 19.63
CA THR A 97 -10.62 -17.01 21.00
C THR A 97 -10.01 -15.60 21.09
N LEU A 98 -8.81 -15.40 20.55
CA LEU A 98 -8.16 -14.09 20.52
C LEU A 98 -9.02 -13.03 19.83
N THR A 99 -9.53 -13.35 18.64
CA THR A 99 -10.36 -12.41 17.86
C THR A 99 -11.61 -12.00 18.64
N MET A 100 -12.31 -12.95 19.25
CA MET A 100 -13.54 -12.69 20.00
C MET A 100 -13.28 -11.93 21.29
N GLU A 101 -12.22 -12.26 22.02
CA GLU A 101 -11.85 -11.54 23.25
C GLU A 101 -11.43 -10.09 22.97
N PHE A 102 -10.63 -9.83 21.93
CA PHE A 102 -10.25 -8.48 21.56
C PHE A 102 -11.44 -7.68 21.03
N TYR A 103 -12.33 -8.32 20.28
CA TYR A 103 -13.54 -7.67 19.76
C TYR A 103 -14.53 -7.31 20.89
N ARG A 104 -14.80 -8.22 21.83
CA ARG A 104 -15.68 -7.97 22.98
C ARG A 104 -15.19 -6.82 23.86
N ARG A 105 -13.87 -6.63 23.94
CA ARG A 105 -13.23 -5.53 24.70
C ARG A 105 -13.13 -4.23 23.89
N ASN A 106 -13.66 -4.16 22.68
CA ASN A 106 -13.60 -3.03 21.77
C ASN A 106 -12.15 -2.59 21.39
N TYR A 107 -11.19 -3.52 21.42
CA TYR A 107 -9.81 -3.24 20.99
C TYR A 107 -9.69 -3.28 19.47
N ILE A 108 -10.52 -4.07 18.80
CA ILE A 108 -10.52 -4.25 17.35
C ILE A 108 -11.96 -4.27 16.81
N GLU A 109 -12.06 -3.93 15.53
CA GLU A 109 -13.28 -4.06 14.72
C GLU A 109 -13.20 -5.24 13.74
N GLY A 110 -12.03 -5.88 13.61
CA GLY A 110 -11.84 -6.99 12.69
C GLY A 110 -10.51 -7.71 12.84
N LEU A 111 -10.33 -8.69 11.96
CA LEU A 111 -9.15 -9.55 11.88
C LEU A 111 -8.43 -9.35 10.54
N PHE A 112 -7.11 -9.23 10.56
CA PHE A 112 -6.26 -9.41 9.39
C PHE A 112 -5.37 -10.64 9.60
N LEU A 113 -5.68 -11.71 8.87
CA LEU A 113 -5.01 -13.01 8.99
C LEU A 113 -4.13 -13.28 7.79
N SER A 114 -2.84 -13.47 8.03
CA SER A 114 -1.85 -13.97 7.09
C SER A 114 -1.17 -15.22 7.65
N SER A 115 -0.24 -15.83 6.91
CA SER A 115 0.44 -17.06 7.36
C SER A 115 1.77 -17.26 6.66
N GLY A 116 2.73 -17.89 7.35
CA GLY A 116 3.73 -18.73 6.72
C GLY A 116 3.05 -19.96 6.10
N ILE A 117 3.80 -20.80 5.40
CA ILE A 117 3.25 -22.00 4.72
C ILE A 117 3.75 -23.23 5.44
N LEU A 118 2.83 -23.87 6.20
CA LEU A 118 3.05 -25.17 6.83
C LEU A 118 2.89 -26.28 5.78
N ILE A 119 3.58 -27.35 5.91
CA ILE A 119 3.43 -28.61 5.16
C ILE A 119 3.16 -28.42 3.65
N SER A 120 2.08 -27.70 3.30
CA SER A 120 1.70 -27.37 1.92
C SER A 120 0.80 -26.13 1.85
N PRO A 121 0.69 -25.48 0.67
CA PRO A 121 -0.26 -24.38 0.44
C PRO A 121 -1.71 -24.78 0.76
N ASN A 122 -2.13 -25.98 0.37
CA ASN A 122 -3.49 -26.47 0.62
C ASN A 122 -3.77 -26.67 2.11
N TYR A 123 -2.83 -27.30 2.83
CA TYR A 123 -2.96 -27.50 4.26
C TYR A 123 -3.10 -26.18 5.02
N THR A 124 -2.25 -25.23 4.69
CA THR A 124 -2.30 -23.89 5.34
C THR A 124 -3.57 -23.14 5.00
N MET A 125 -4.02 -23.18 3.73
CA MET A 125 -5.25 -22.51 3.32
C MET A 125 -6.49 -23.16 3.94
N ASP A 126 -6.48 -24.47 4.16
CA ASP A 126 -7.56 -25.17 4.85
C ASP A 126 -7.66 -24.74 6.33
N LEU A 127 -6.55 -24.63 7.04
CA LEU A 127 -6.53 -24.11 8.42
C LEU A 127 -7.08 -22.68 8.51
N ILE A 128 -6.70 -21.83 7.56
CA ILE A 128 -7.25 -20.47 7.42
C ILE A 128 -8.76 -20.54 7.20
N TYR A 129 -9.22 -21.36 6.24
CA TYR A 129 -10.64 -21.54 5.96
C TYR A 129 -11.42 -22.02 7.20
N GLN A 130 -10.91 -23.02 7.93
CA GLN A 130 -11.52 -23.51 9.17
C GLN A 130 -11.66 -22.39 10.21
N THR A 131 -10.64 -21.54 10.34
CA THR A 131 -10.68 -20.38 11.24
C THR A 131 -11.81 -19.41 10.86
N LEU A 132 -11.90 -19.03 9.58
CA LEU A 132 -12.95 -18.15 9.08
C LEU A 132 -14.34 -18.76 9.24
N TYR A 133 -14.46 -20.05 8.93
CA TYR A 133 -15.72 -20.79 9.09
C TYR A 133 -16.20 -20.77 10.53
N ARG A 134 -15.33 -21.11 11.50
CA ARG A 134 -15.67 -21.07 12.94
C ARG A 134 -16.04 -19.66 13.40
N LEU A 135 -15.27 -18.65 13.00
CA LEU A 135 -15.60 -17.25 13.33
C LEU A 135 -17.00 -16.87 12.85
N ARG A 136 -17.36 -17.18 11.60
CA ARG A 136 -18.65 -16.78 11.01
C ARG A 136 -19.83 -17.64 11.49
N THR A 137 -19.65 -18.95 11.62
CA THR A 137 -20.76 -19.88 11.88
C THR A 137 -20.91 -20.26 13.35
N VAL A 138 -19.81 -20.46 14.09
CA VAL A 138 -19.84 -20.87 15.50
C VAL A 138 -19.87 -19.65 16.42
N HIS A 139 -18.98 -18.69 16.18
CA HIS A 139 -18.87 -17.49 17.01
C HIS A 139 -19.75 -16.33 16.54
N HIS A 140 -20.42 -16.46 15.40
CA HIS A 140 -21.27 -15.43 14.79
C HIS A 140 -20.59 -14.07 14.67
N PHE A 141 -19.26 -14.09 14.43
CA PHE A 141 -18.46 -12.90 14.30
C PHE A 141 -18.83 -12.12 13.05
N ASN A 142 -19.36 -10.92 13.19
CA ASN A 142 -19.78 -10.04 12.09
C ASN A 142 -18.78 -8.90 11.82
N GLY A 143 -17.64 -8.88 12.51
CA GLY A 143 -16.57 -7.90 12.26
C GLY A 143 -15.86 -8.11 10.92
N TYR A 144 -15.07 -7.14 10.53
CA TYR A 144 -14.33 -7.15 9.26
C TYR A 144 -13.24 -8.24 9.26
N ILE A 145 -13.15 -9.00 8.17
CA ILE A 145 -12.11 -10.02 7.97
C ILE A 145 -11.35 -9.74 6.68
N HIS A 146 -10.04 -9.50 6.81
CA HIS A 146 -9.10 -9.48 5.71
C HIS A 146 -8.20 -10.71 5.78
N VAL A 147 -8.16 -11.48 4.72
CA VAL A 147 -7.35 -12.69 4.63
C VAL A 147 -6.31 -12.58 3.52
N LYS A 148 -5.09 -13.05 3.80
CA LYS A 148 -4.09 -13.32 2.77
C LYS A 148 -4.27 -14.74 2.27
N ALA A 149 -4.73 -14.89 1.03
CA ALA A 149 -4.80 -16.19 0.38
C ALA A 149 -3.40 -16.72 0.07
N ILE A 150 -3.23 -18.02 0.20
CA ILE A 150 -1.96 -18.69 0.02
C ILE A 150 -1.72 -18.94 -1.48
N PRO A 151 -0.61 -18.45 -2.07
CA PRO A 151 -0.26 -18.74 -3.45
C PRO A 151 -0.10 -20.23 -3.70
N GLY A 152 -0.75 -20.75 -4.76
CA GLY A 152 -0.69 -22.16 -5.10
C GLY A 152 -1.65 -23.05 -4.32
N ALA A 153 -2.53 -22.51 -3.47
CA ALA A 153 -3.59 -23.26 -2.81
C ALA A 153 -4.71 -23.63 -3.80
N ASP A 154 -5.45 -24.69 -3.44
CA ASP A 154 -6.59 -25.19 -4.20
C ASP A 154 -7.62 -24.09 -4.44
N PRO A 155 -8.05 -23.88 -5.70
CA PRO A 155 -9.08 -22.90 -6.05
C PRO A 155 -10.38 -23.02 -5.25
N ALA A 156 -10.81 -24.23 -4.91
CA ALA A 156 -12.03 -24.44 -4.12
C ALA A 156 -11.89 -23.94 -2.68
N LEU A 157 -10.70 -24.04 -2.06
CA LEU A 157 -10.45 -23.49 -0.74
C LEU A 157 -10.44 -21.95 -0.76
N ILE A 158 -9.84 -21.36 -1.80
CA ILE A 158 -9.83 -19.90 -1.98
C ILE A 158 -11.26 -19.36 -2.17
N GLU A 159 -12.07 -20.06 -2.97
CA GLU A 159 -13.47 -19.67 -3.19
C GLU A 159 -14.30 -19.76 -1.89
N LYS A 160 -14.21 -20.86 -1.16
CA LYS A 160 -14.88 -21.03 0.13
C LYS A 160 -14.50 -19.93 1.14
N ALA A 161 -13.21 -19.63 1.25
CA ALA A 161 -12.71 -18.55 2.10
C ALA A 161 -13.21 -17.18 1.65
N GLY A 162 -13.38 -16.96 0.34
CA GLY A 162 -13.87 -15.71 -0.24
C GLY A 162 -15.31 -15.35 0.17
N PHE A 163 -16.17 -16.33 0.42
CA PHE A 163 -17.51 -16.09 0.96
C PHE A 163 -17.53 -15.75 2.46
N LEU A 164 -16.44 -15.98 3.16
CA LEU A 164 -16.31 -15.72 4.60
C LEU A 164 -15.51 -14.45 4.90
N ALA A 165 -14.69 -14.00 3.94
CA ALA A 165 -13.84 -12.83 4.06
C ALA A 165 -14.46 -11.58 3.43
N ASP A 166 -14.22 -10.40 4.02
CA ASP A 166 -14.62 -9.13 3.43
C ASP A 166 -13.61 -8.66 2.38
N ARG A 167 -12.31 -8.90 2.61
CA ARG A 167 -11.22 -8.63 1.67
C ARG A 167 -10.28 -9.81 1.56
N MET A 168 -9.80 -10.05 0.36
CA MET A 168 -8.69 -10.98 0.13
C MET A 168 -7.50 -10.25 -0.49
N SER A 169 -6.30 -10.72 -0.17
CA SER A 169 -5.08 -10.26 -0.83
C SER A 169 -4.19 -11.44 -1.18
N ILE A 170 -3.45 -11.29 -2.27
CA ILE A 170 -2.36 -12.17 -2.67
C ILE A 170 -1.21 -11.27 -3.01
N ASN A 171 -0.07 -11.45 -2.34
CA ASN A 171 1.08 -10.61 -2.61
C ASN A 171 1.72 -10.99 -3.95
N LEU A 172 1.91 -9.99 -4.80
CA LEU A 172 2.71 -10.13 -6.02
C LEU A 172 4.21 -10.28 -5.68
N GLU A 173 4.61 -9.69 -4.58
CA GLU A 173 5.96 -9.60 -4.00
C GLU A 173 6.91 -8.77 -4.86
N LEU A 174 7.22 -9.21 -6.08
CA LEU A 174 8.19 -8.57 -6.97
C LEU A 174 7.55 -8.28 -8.34
N PRO A 175 7.91 -7.15 -8.98
CA PRO A 175 7.29 -6.72 -10.24
C PRO A 175 7.61 -7.65 -11.41
N THR A 176 8.77 -8.34 -11.39
CA THR A 176 9.27 -9.14 -12.49
C THR A 176 9.34 -10.64 -12.19
N ALA A 177 9.29 -11.47 -13.23
CA ALA A 177 9.46 -12.92 -13.09
C ALA A 177 10.89 -13.29 -12.68
N ASN A 178 11.88 -12.53 -13.13
CA ASN A 178 13.27 -12.77 -12.80
C ASN A 178 13.54 -12.47 -11.32
N GLY A 179 13.06 -11.32 -10.81
CA GLY A 179 13.14 -11.00 -9.39
C GLY A 179 12.47 -12.09 -8.53
N LEU A 180 11.27 -12.53 -8.95
CA LEU A 180 10.55 -13.58 -8.23
C LEU A 180 11.34 -14.91 -8.23
N LYS A 181 11.89 -15.31 -9.37
CA LYS A 181 12.72 -16.53 -9.48
C LYS A 181 13.99 -16.44 -8.61
N GLN A 182 14.59 -15.27 -8.52
CA GLN A 182 15.81 -15.04 -7.74
C GLN A 182 15.53 -15.03 -6.23
N LEU A 183 14.51 -14.30 -5.77
CA LEU A 183 14.29 -14.04 -4.35
C LEU A 183 13.18 -14.89 -3.71
N ALA A 184 12.33 -15.52 -4.50
CA ALA A 184 11.24 -16.38 -4.04
C ALA A 184 11.05 -17.58 -4.99
N PRO A 185 12.03 -18.49 -5.11
CA PRO A 185 12.03 -19.56 -6.11
C PRO A 185 10.85 -20.54 -5.97
N CYS A 186 10.26 -20.64 -4.78
CA CYS A 186 9.06 -21.45 -4.51
C CYS A 186 7.76 -20.79 -5.01
N LYS A 187 7.81 -19.55 -5.50
CA LYS A 187 6.67 -18.84 -6.07
C LYS A 187 6.85 -18.65 -7.56
N SER A 188 5.75 -18.62 -8.29
CA SER A 188 5.75 -18.32 -9.73
C SER A 188 4.66 -17.30 -10.06
N ARG A 189 4.77 -16.65 -11.21
CA ARG A 189 3.67 -15.78 -11.69
C ARG A 189 2.36 -16.53 -11.78
N HIS A 190 2.36 -17.78 -12.21
CA HIS A 190 1.15 -18.58 -12.32
C HIS A 190 0.50 -18.81 -10.96
N THR A 191 1.28 -19.22 -9.94
CA THR A 191 0.75 -19.48 -8.58
C THR A 191 0.22 -18.23 -7.89
N ILE A 192 0.60 -17.03 -8.36
CA ILE A 192 0.12 -15.74 -7.83
C ILE A 192 -1.04 -15.19 -8.66
N LEU A 193 -0.87 -15.09 -10.00
CA LEU A 193 -1.85 -14.43 -10.86
C LEU A 193 -3.11 -15.27 -11.11
N SER A 194 -3.00 -16.60 -11.10
CA SER A 194 -4.15 -17.49 -11.28
C SER A 194 -5.21 -17.30 -10.18
N PRO A 195 -4.87 -17.39 -8.89
CA PRO A 195 -5.84 -17.15 -7.84
C PRO A 195 -6.28 -15.66 -7.76
N MET A 196 -5.44 -14.69 -8.14
CA MET A 196 -5.87 -13.29 -8.27
C MET A 196 -6.98 -13.15 -9.32
N ARG A 197 -6.84 -13.82 -10.46
CA ARG A 197 -7.85 -13.85 -11.53
C ARG A 197 -9.12 -14.54 -11.07
N GLN A 198 -8.98 -15.66 -10.36
CA GLN A 198 -10.12 -16.37 -9.78
C GLN A 198 -10.93 -15.49 -8.84
N ILE A 199 -10.27 -14.80 -7.89
CA ILE A 199 -10.93 -13.89 -6.96
C ILE A 199 -11.65 -12.75 -7.72
N GLN A 200 -11.00 -12.16 -8.71
CA GLN A 200 -11.59 -11.11 -9.53
C GLN A 200 -12.85 -11.60 -10.28
N ASN A 201 -12.78 -12.78 -10.89
CA ASN A 201 -13.92 -13.38 -11.59
C ASN A 201 -15.06 -13.70 -10.60
N GLY A 202 -14.73 -14.22 -9.42
CA GLY A 202 -15.69 -14.47 -8.34
C GLY A 202 -16.40 -13.18 -7.88
N ILE A 203 -15.66 -12.09 -7.70
CA ILE A 203 -16.23 -10.77 -7.36
C ILE A 203 -17.19 -10.30 -8.44
N THR A 204 -16.80 -10.36 -9.71
CA THR A 204 -17.64 -9.93 -10.85
C THR A 204 -18.90 -10.80 -10.97
N LYS A 205 -18.76 -12.13 -10.86
CA LYS A 205 -19.89 -13.06 -10.87
C LYS A 205 -20.86 -12.74 -9.74
N ASN A 206 -20.35 -12.56 -8.53
CA ASN A 206 -21.20 -12.28 -7.36
C ASN A 206 -21.87 -10.89 -7.44
N GLN A 207 -21.24 -9.88 -8.02
CA GLN A 207 -21.88 -8.60 -8.28
C GLN A 207 -23.09 -8.74 -9.22
N ASN A 208 -22.98 -9.52 -10.30
CA ASN A 208 -24.07 -9.80 -11.22
C ASN A 208 -25.19 -10.62 -10.54
N GLU A 209 -24.83 -11.60 -9.73
CA GLU A 209 -25.77 -12.41 -8.95
C GLU A 209 -26.56 -11.56 -7.95
N LEU A 210 -25.91 -10.62 -7.25
CA LEU A 210 -26.54 -9.70 -6.29
C LEU A 210 -27.51 -8.70 -6.97
N MET A 211 -27.35 -8.42 -8.27
CA MET A 211 -28.34 -7.62 -9.03
C MET A 211 -29.66 -8.38 -9.17
N VAL A 212 -29.62 -9.70 -9.28
CA VAL A 212 -30.81 -10.57 -9.41
C VAL A 212 -31.31 -11.03 -8.03
N TYR A 213 -30.39 -11.49 -7.20
CA TYR A 213 -30.68 -12.07 -5.89
C TYR A 213 -30.04 -11.23 -4.77
N ARG A 214 -30.73 -10.19 -4.32
CA ARG A 214 -30.22 -9.23 -3.31
C ARG A 214 -29.74 -9.84 -1.99
N LYS A 215 -30.20 -11.05 -1.66
CA LYS A 215 -29.86 -11.78 -0.44
C LYS A 215 -28.80 -12.88 -0.66
N ALA A 216 -28.24 -13.00 -1.85
CA ALA A 216 -27.16 -13.96 -2.11
C ALA A 216 -25.95 -13.67 -1.18
N PRO A 217 -25.20 -14.70 -0.78
CA PRO A 217 -23.98 -14.53 -0.01
C PRO A 217 -23.00 -13.61 -0.75
N LYS A 218 -22.36 -12.70 -0.03
CA LYS A 218 -21.38 -11.76 -0.62
C LYS A 218 -20.02 -12.44 -0.73
N PHE A 219 -19.38 -12.30 -1.88
CA PHE A 219 -18.02 -12.79 -2.12
C PHE A 219 -17.04 -11.61 -2.12
N VAL A 220 -16.11 -11.58 -1.15
CA VAL A 220 -15.05 -10.56 -1.02
C VAL A 220 -15.56 -9.12 -1.28
N PRO A 221 -16.58 -8.65 -0.55
CA PRO A 221 -17.28 -7.39 -0.87
C PRO A 221 -16.39 -6.14 -0.82
N ALA A 222 -15.32 -6.13 -0.02
CA ALA A 222 -14.33 -5.05 0.05
C ALA A 222 -13.23 -5.17 -1.02
N GLY A 223 -13.32 -6.20 -1.89
CA GLY A 223 -12.44 -6.38 -3.03
C GLY A 223 -11.06 -6.94 -2.70
N GLN A 224 -10.22 -6.99 -3.73
CA GLN A 224 -8.88 -7.57 -3.69
C GLN A 224 -7.79 -6.51 -3.61
N SER A 225 -6.67 -6.84 -2.96
CA SER A 225 -5.45 -6.03 -2.91
C SER A 225 -4.19 -6.89 -3.08
N THR A 226 -3.06 -6.24 -3.32
CA THR A 226 -1.74 -6.88 -3.41
C THR A 226 -0.66 -6.01 -2.79
N GLN A 227 0.54 -6.57 -2.63
CA GLN A 227 1.73 -5.87 -2.16
C GLN A 227 2.92 -6.19 -3.05
N MET A 228 3.77 -5.18 -3.28
CA MET A 228 5.08 -5.31 -3.93
C MET A 228 6.18 -4.78 -3.02
N ILE A 229 7.32 -5.45 -3.02
CA ILE A 229 8.55 -5.05 -2.32
C ILE A 229 9.35 -4.17 -3.28
N ILE A 230 9.84 -3.04 -2.77
CA ILE A 230 10.53 -2.02 -3.56
C ILE A 230 11.99 -1.92 -3.12
N GLY A 231 12.91 -2.06 -4.07
CA GLY A 231 14.34 -1.94 -3.81
C GLY A 231 15.05 -3.23 -3.41
N ALA A 232 14.36 -4.37 -3.41
CA ALA A 232 14.99 -5.69 -3.28
C ALA A 232 15.58 -6.18 -4.61
N THR A 233 15.11 -5.66 -5.72
CA THR A 233 15.47 -6.00 -7.10
C THR A 233 15.62 -4.71 -7.92
N PRO A 234 16.30 -4.74 -9.09
CA PRO A 234 16.73 -3.53 -9.79
C PRO A 234 15.63 -2.79 -10.57
N GLU A 235 14.37 -3.22 -10.46
CA GLU A 235 13.29 -2.57 -11.22
C GLU A 235 13.17 -1.09 -10.87
N ASN A 236 13.00 -0.27 -11.93
CA ASN A 236 12.74 1.16 -11.83
C ASN A 236 11.26 1.45 -11.53
N ASP A 237 10.94 2.72 -11.23
CA ASP A 237 9.58 3.13 -10.86
C ASP A 237 8.60 2.99 -12.02
N TYR A 238 9.05 3.20 -13.26
CA TYR A 238 8.24 3.01 -14.46
C TYR A 238 7.75 1.56 -14.58
N GLN A 239 8.65 0.59 -14.41
CA GLN A 239 8.28 -0.84 -14.44
C GLN A 239 7.30 -1.20 -13.31
N ILE A 240 7.54 -0.69 -12.10
CA ILE A 240 6.66 -0.92 -10.94
C ILE A 240 5.27 -0.33 -11.18
N MET A 241 5.20 0.91 -11.65
CA MET A 241 3.94 1.60 -11.89
C MET A 241 3.16 1.01 -13.06
N ARG A 242 3.83 0.55 -14.14
CA ARG A 242 3.19 -0.19 -15.25
C ARG A 242 2.53 -1.48 -14.76
N VAL A 243 3.20 -2.22 -13.87
CA VAL A 243 2.59 -3.41 -13.25
C VAL A 243 1.35 -3.00 -12.44
N SER A 244 1.43 -1.92 -11.66
CA SER A 244 0.31 -1.45 -10.85
C SER A 244 -0.89 -1.02 -11.71
N GLU A 245 -0.65 -0.30 -12.81
CA GLU A 245 -1.69 0.12 -13.76
C GLU A 245 -2.42 -1.09 -14.36
N VAL A 246 -1.66 -2.09 -14.84
CA VAL A 246 -2.23 -3.35 -15.35
C VAL A 246 -3.05 -4.10 -14.28
N LEU A 247 -2.60 -4.08 -13.03
CA LEU A 247 -3.33 -4.70 -11.93
C LEU A 247 -4.66 -3.98 -11.64
N TYR A 248 -4.70 -2.67 -11.74
CA TYR A 248 -5.95 -1.91 -11.61
C TYR A 248 -6.90 -2.14 -12.79
N GLU A 249 -6.39 -2.13 -14.01
CA GLU A 249 -7.19 -2.28 -15.22
C GLU A 249 -7.72 -3.70 -15.43
N LYS A 250 -6.82 -4.71 -15.31
CA LYS A 250 -7.16 -6.11 -15.68
C LYS A 250 -7.61 -6.98 -14.52
N PHE A 251 -7.24 -6.63 -13.28
CA PHE A 251 -7.64 -7.38 -12.08
C PHE A 251 -8.56 -6.59 -11.17
N HIS A 252 -8.88 -5.34 -11.51
CA HIS A 252 -9.76 -4.45 -10.75
C HIS A 252 -9.41 -4.38 -9.26
N LEU A 253 -8.11 -4.41 -8.95
CA LEU A 253 -7.64 -4.32 -7.58
C LEU A 253 -8.11 -3.03 -6.92
N LYS A 254 -8.40 -3.09 -5.63
CA LYS A 254 -8.73 -1.89 -4.84
C LYS A 254 -7.51 -1.12 -4.41
N ARG A 255 -6.37 -1.83 -4.21
CA ARG A 255 -5.11 -1.20 -3.82
C ARG A 255 -3.91 -2.10 -4.12
N VAL A 256 -2.83 -1.46 -4.52
CA VAL A 256 -1.47 -1.99 -4.51
C VAL A 256 -0.75 -1.35 -3.33
N PHE A 257 -0.10 -2.15 -2.50
CA PHE A 257 0.77 -1.69 -1.42
C PHE A 257 2.22 -1.80 -1.87
N TYR A 258 3.00 -0.78 -1.58
CA TYR A 258 4.43 -0.73 -1.82
C TYR A 258 5.13 -0.84 -0.47
N SER A 259 6.17 -1.66 -0.41
CA SER A 259 6.95 -1.88 0.82
C SER A 259 8.41 -1.69 0.53
N ALA A 260 9.02 -0.66 1.09
CA ALA A 260 10.45 -0.48 1.02
C ALA A 260 11.18 -1.69 1.60
N PHE A 261 12.12 -2.25 0.85
CA PHE A 261 12.88 -3.41 1.26
C PHE A 261 13.75 -3.11 2.47
N ILE A 262 13.70 -3.99 3.45
CA ILE A 262 14.57 -3.99 4.63
C ILE A 262 15.28 -5.35 4.67
N ASN A 263 16.61 -5.35 4.64
CA ASN A 263 17.41 -6.58 4.75
C ASN A 263 17.45 -7.04 6.20
N VAL A 264 16.37 -7.70 6.64
CA VAL A 264 16.22 -8.17 8.03
C VAL A 264 17.04 -9.41 8.34
N ASN A 265 17.43 -10.17 7.32
CA ASN A 265 18.17 -11.43 7.49
C ASN A 265 19.70 -11.20 7.48
N GLY A 266 20.18 -9.97 7.19
CA GLY A 266 21.60 -9.68 7.02
C GLY A 266 22.25 -10.43 5.85
N ASP A 267 21.46 -10.88 4.87
CA ASP A 267 21.93 -11.61 3.69
C ASP A 267 22.76 -10.65 2.81
N SER A 268 24.04 -10.93 2.69
CA SER A 268 24.98 -10.13 1.90
C SER A 268 24.73 -10.18 0.38
N SER A 269 23.95 -11.14 -0.10
CA SER A 269 23.53 -11.24 -1.50
C SER A 269 22.40 -10.27 -1.86
N LEU A 270 21.72 -9.71 -0.83
CA LEU A 270 20.64 -8.75 -1.01
C LEU A 270 21.16 -7.32 -0.90
N PRO A 271 20.57 -6.36 -1.62
CA PRO A 271 21.04 -5.00 -1.62
C PRO A 271 20.95 -4.38 -0.22
N VAL A 272 22.05 -3.82 0.25
CA VAL A 272 22.10 -2.91 1.41
C VAL A 272 22.18 -1.51 0.84
N LEU A 273 21.09 -0.78 0.90
CA LEU A 273 21.03 0.58 0.35
C LEU A 273 21.75 1.55 1.30
N PRO A 274 22.72 2.34 0.80
CA PRO A 274 23.29 3.43 1.58
C PRO A 274 22.17 4.36 2.06
N GLY A 275 22.12 4.63 3.36
CA GLY A 275 21.07 5.46 3.96
C GLY A 275 19.79 4.72 4.39
N GLY A 276 19.78 3.38 4.31
CA GLY A 276 18.67 2.54 4.79
C GLY A 276 17.57 2.28 3.78
N PRO A 277 16.37 1.84 4.22
CA PRO A 277 15.27 1.49 3.33
C PRO A 277 14.82 2.66 2.46
N PRO A 278 14.40 2.45 1.19
CA PRO A 278 14.07 3.52 0.25
C PRO A 278 12.67 4.12 0.53
N LEU A 279 12.47 4.66 1.73
CA LEU A 279 11.18 5.17 2.22
C LEU A 279 10.67 6.36 1.39
N LEU A 280 11.55 7.25 0.92
CA LEU A 280 11.14 8.36 0.07
C LEU A 280 10.64 7.86 -1.29
N ARG A 281 11.29 6.86 -1.88
CA ARG A 281 10.84 6.21 -3.10
C ARG A 281 9.48 5.53 -2.92
N GLU A 282 9.30 4.78 -1.83
CA GLU A 282 8.00 4.19 -1.46
C GLU A 282 6.92 5.26 -1.38
N HIS A 283 7.22 6.38 -0.71
CA HIS A 283 6.28 7.49 -0.57
C HIS A 283 5.90 8.10 -1.94
N ARG A 284 6.84 8.26 -2.87
CA ARG A 284 6.56 8.74 -4.23
C ARG A 284 5.71 7.77 -5.03
N LEU A 285 5.95 6.48 -4.91
CA LEU A 285 5.12 5.45 -5.52
C LEU A 285 3.67 5.51 -5.00
N TYR A 286 3.45 5.68 -3.70
CA TYR A 286 2.11 5.89 -3.15
C TYR A 286 1.44 7.16 -3.66
N GLN A 287 2.18 8.25 -3.83
CA GLN A 287 1.64 9.48 -4.41
C GLN A 287 1.25 9.28 -5.88
N ALA A 288 2.08 8.62 -6.67
CA ALA A 288 1.80 8.29 -8.06
C ALA A 288 0.61 7.32 -8.20
N ASP A 289 0.54 6.28 -7.35
CA ASP A 289 -0.61 5.38 -7.27
C ASP A 289 -1.93 6.15 -7.05
N TRP A 290 -1.89 7.18 -6.20
CA TRP A 290 -3.03 8.05 -5.97
C TRP A 290 -3.41 8.84 -7.23
N LEU A 291 -2.44 9.30 -8.03
CA LEU A 291 -2.66 9.99 -9.30
C LEU A 291 -3.33 9.06 -10.33
N LEU A 292 -2.88 7.83 -10.46
CA LEU A 292 -3.51 6.83 -11.34
C LEU A 292 -4.97 6.60 -10.96
N ARG A 293 -5.24 6.31 -9.69
CA ARG A 293 -6.57 5.88 -9.25
C ARG A 293 -7.63 6.99 -9.20
N TYR A 294 -7.23 8.21 -8.87
CA TYR A 294 -8.20 9.29 -8.58
C TYR A 294 -8.09 10.50 -9.49
N TYR A 295 -6.94 10.68 -10.17
CA TYR A 295 -6.71 11.85 -11.02
C TYR A 295 -6.67 11.51 -12.50
N ARG A 296 -6.85 10.25 -12.84
CA ARG A 296 -6.82 9.75 -14.22
C ARG A 296 -5.52 10.08 -14.95
N PHE A 297 -4.40 9.98 -14.26
CA PHE A 297 -3.10 9.92 -14.90
C PHE A 297 -2.84 8.51 -15.41
N HIS A 298 -2.11 8.41 -16.50
CA HIS A 298 -1.50 7.17 -16.97
C HIS A 298 -0.02 7.16 -16.60
N VAL A 299 0.55 5.96 -16.51
CA VAL A 299 1.97 5.84 -16.14
C VAL A 299 2.87 6.53 -17.15
N ASP A 300 2.53 6.42 -18.45
CA ASP A 300 3.30 7.04 -19.55
C ASP A 300 3.24 8.59 -19.52
N GLU A 301 2.29 9.20 -18.82
CA GLU A 301 2.30 10.64 -18.57
C GLU A 301 3.31 11.02 -17.47
N LEU A 302 3.49 10.14 -16.47
CA LEU A 302 4.32 10.42 -15.30
C LEU A 302 5.79 10.04 -15.51
N LEU A 303 6.04 8.93 -16.21
CA LEU A 303 7.36 8.32 -16.39
C LEU A 303 7.52 7.82 -17.83
N SER A 304 8.76 7.60 -18.26
CA SER A 304 9.11 7.00 -19.57
C SER A 304 10.33 6.10 -19.43
N GLU A 305 10.72 5.40 -20.50
CA GLU A 305 11.96 4.62 -20.53
C GLU A 305 13.20 5.49 -20.34
N ASP A 306 13.21 6.71 -20.89
CA ASP A 306 14.31 7.68 -20.73
C ASP A 306 14.34 8.32 -19.35
N ARG A 307 13.19 8.37 -18.66
CA ARG A 307 13.05 8.94 -17.33
C ARG A 307 12.24 7.99 -16.42
N PRO A 308 12.85 6.86 -16.03
CA PRO A 308 12.12 5.74 -15.45
C PRO A 308 11.84 5.87 -13.95
N ASN A 309 12.40 6.87 -13.27
CA ASN A 309 12.25 7.02 -11.82
C ASN A 309 11.67 8.37 -11.41
N PHE A 310 10.89 8.40 -10.33
CA PHE A 310 10.39 9.64 -9.75
C PHE A 310 11.49 10.46 -9.09
N ASN A 311 11.33 11.76 -9.14
CA ASN A 311 12.12 12.65 -8.31
C ASN A 311 11.75 12.43 -6.82
N ILE A 312 12.73 12.06 -5.99
CA ILE A 312 12.51 11.79 -4.56
C ILE A 312 12.19 13.06 -3.75
N TYR A 313 12.59 14.22 -4.23
CA TYR A 313 12.42 15.51 -3.53
C TYR A 313 11.13 16.24 -3.92
N LEU A 314 10.59 16.00 -5.11
CA LEU A 314 9.33 16.54 -5.59
C LEU A 314 8.22 15.50 -5.57
N ASP A 315 7.00 15.92 -5.33
CA ASP A 315 5.88 15.01 -5.54
C ASP A 315 5.65 14.77 -7.05
N PRO A 316 5.18 13.57 -7.46
CA PRO A 316 5.05 13.21 -8.87
C PRO A 316 4.19 14.16 -9.71
N LYS A 317 3.22 14.83 -9.10
CA LYS A 317 2.36 15.80 -9.78
C LYS A 317 3.08 17.13 -10.02
N CYS A 318 3.87 17.58 -9.06
CA CYS A 318 4.73 18.75 -9.24
C CYS A 318 5.81 18.48 -10.29
N ASP A 319 6.47 17.33 -10.24
CA ASP A 319 7.48 16.91 -11.22
C ASP A 319 6.89 16.86 -12.64
N TRP A 320 5.68 16.31 -12.78
CA TRP A 320 4.96 16.31 -14.05
C TRP A 320 4.68 17.74 -14.55
N ALA A 321 4.18 18.61 -13.68
CA ALA A 321 3.80 19.97 -14.05
C ALA A 321 5.00 20.82 -14.49
N LEU A 322 6.16 20.64 -13.86
CA LEU A 322 7.41 21.32 -14.25
C LEU A 322 7.85 20.92 -15.66
N ARG A 323 7.63 19.68 -16.05
CA ARG A 323 7.92 19.18 -17.40
C ARG A 323 6.92 19.61 -18.46
N HIS A 324 5.78 20.17 -18.06
CA HIS A 324 4.68 20.59 -18.93
C HIS A 324 4.30 22.05 -18.68
N LEU A 325 5.33 22.91 -18.51
CA LEU A 325 5.11 24.34 -18.23
C LEU A 325 4.39 25.08 -19.35
N ASP A 326 4.42 24.55 -20.57
CA ASP A 326 3.67 25.00 -21.73
C ASP A 326 2.15 24.95 -21.53
N THR A 327 1.67 24.08 -20.64
CA THR A 327 0.24 23.95 -20.30
C THR A 327 -0.19 24.93 -19.20
N PHE A 328 0.74 25.67 -18.61
CA PHE A 328 0.51 26.57 -17.48
C PHE A 328 0.81 28.04 -17.84
N PRO A 329 0.21 29.01 -17.15
CA PRO A 329 -0.72 28.88 -16.04
C PRO A 329 -2.15 28.53 -16.49
N VAL A 330 -2.89 27.84 -15.63
CA VAL A 330 -4.28 27.43 -15.84
C VAL A 330 -5.23 28.46 -15.23
N GLU A 331 -6.20 28.97 -16.02
CA GLU A 331 -7.24 29.86 -15.50
C GLU A 331 -8.31 29.08 -14.72
N ILE A 332 -8.37 29.28 -13.40
CA ILE A 332 -9.22 28.53 -12.47
C ILE A 332 -10.72 28.66 -12.82
N ASN A 333 -11.13 29.85 -13.23
CA ASN A 333 -12.54 30.13 -13.51
C ASN A 333 -13.05 29.51 -14.83
N ARG A 334 -12.15 28.99 -15.69
CA ARG A 334 -12.51 28.44 -17.02
C ARG A 334 -12.06 27.01 -17.24
N ALA A 335 -10.99 26.59 -16.57
CA ALA A 335 -10.36 25.29 -16.81
C ALA A 335 -11.33 24.10 -16.63
N SER A 336 -11.15 23.07 -17.42
CA SER A 336 -11.91 21.82 -17.25
C SER A 336 -11.59 21.15 -15.92
N TYR A 337 -12.48 20.31 -15.42
CA TYR A 337 -12.20 19.50 -14.22
C TYR A 337 -10.92 18.67 -14.38
N GLN A 338 -10.70 18.10 -15.58
CA GLN A 338 -9.51 17.32 -15.88
C GLN A 338 -8.23 18.16 -15.83
N THR A 339 -8.27 19.38 -16.40
CA THR A 339 -7.14 20.32 -16.33
C THR A 339 -6.85 20.72 -14.89
N LEU A 340 -7.87 20.99 -14.06
CA LEU A 340 -7.69 21.31 -12.64
C LEU A 340 -7.01 20.15 -11.88
N LEU A 341 -7.29 18.91 -12.23
CA LEU A 341 -6.63 17.75 -11.62
C LEU A 341 -5.12 17.67 -11.94
N ARG A 342 -4.67 18.31 -13.02
CA ARG A 342 -3.24 18.37 -13.40
C ARG A 342 -2.47 19.41 -12.59
N VAL A 343 -3.15 20.41 -12.03
CA VAL A 343 -2.51 21.51 -11.29
C VAL A 343 -1.97 21.05 -9.93
N PRO A 344 -0.66 21.23 -9.63
CA PRO A 344 -0.13 20.98 -8.28
C PRO A 344 -0.89 21.76 -7.21
N GLY A 345 -1.08 21.16 -6.04
CA GLY A 345 -1.84 21.79 -4.94
C GLY A 345 -3.36 21.73 -5.06
N ILE A 346 -3.92 21.30 -6.21
CA ILE A 346 -5.37 21.10 -6.37
C ILE A 346 -5.68 19.61 -6.26
N GLY A 347 -6.38 19.22 -5.18
CA GLY A 347 -6.86 17.87 -4.96
C GLY A 347 -8.18 17.60 -5.70
N TYR A 348 -8.57 16.33 -5.86
CA TYR A 348 -9.84 15.98 -6.53
C TYR A 348 -11.06 16.61 -5.85
N LYS A 349 -11.09 16.68 -4.51
CA LYS A 349 -12.16 17.36 -3.78
C LYS A 349 -12.15 18.87 -4.03
N SER A 350 -10.96 19.50 -4.04
CA SER A 350 -10.82 20.92 -4.34
C SER A 350 -11.24 21.23 -5.78
N ALA A 351 -10.86 20.40 -6.74
CA ALA A 351 -11.27 20.54 -8.13
C ALA A 351 -12.80 20.48 -8.30
N GLN A 352 -13.48 19.52 -7.62
CA GLN A 352 -14.94 19.44 -7.61
C GLN A 352 -15.58 20.70 -7.04
N ARG A 353 -15.07 21.18 -5.90
CA ARG A 353 -15.57 22.40 -5.24
C ARG A 353 -15.35 23.64 -6.11
N ILE A 354 -14.20 23.76 -6.79
CA ILE A 354 -13.92 24.85 -7.74
C ILE A 354 -14.96 24.84 -8.86
N VAL A 355 -15.20 23.69 -9.50
CA VAL A 355 -16.18 23.58 -10.60
C VAL A 355 -17.59 23.90 -10.14
N ALA A 356 -17.96 23.54 -8.91
CA ALA A 356 -19.26 23.92 -8.34
C ALA A 356 -19.35 25.42 -8.03
N ALA A 357 -18.41 25.96 -7.26
CA ALA A 357 -18.47 27.34 -6.76
C ALA A 357 -18.36 28.41 -7.85
N ARG A 358 -17.57 28.17 -8.91
CA ARG A 358 -17.43 29.14 -10.01
C ARG A 358 -18.68 29.30 -10.89
N ARG A 359 -19.74 28.49 -10.67
CA ARG A 359 -21.03 28.66 -11.37
C ARG A 359 -21.74 29.92 -10.91
N ASP A 360 -21.54 30.30 -9.64
CA ASP A 360 -22.26 31.41 -9.01
C ASP A 360 -21.45 32.70 -9.07
N THR A 361 -20.13 32.61 -8.92
CA THR A 361 -19.24 33.78 -8.93
C THR A 361 -17.82 33.42 -9.36
N ALA A 362 -17.09 34.40 -9.93
CA ALA A 362 -15.68 34.23 -10.23
C ALA A 362 -14.87 34.08 -8.94
N LEU A 363 -14.08 33.02 -8.85
CA LEU A 363 -13.27 32.71 -7.67
C LEU A 363 -12.01 33.55 -7.63
N THR A 364 -11.65 33.96 -6.42
CA THR A 364 -10.41 34.63 -6.07
C THR A 364 -9.43 33.65 -5.41
N TYR A 365 -8.19 34.09 -5.18
CA TYR A 365 -7.20 33.28 -4.44
C TYR A 365 -7.63 32.99 -2.98
N ASP A 366 -8.33 33.94 -2.34
CA ASP A 366 -8.87 33.70 -0.99
C ASP A 366 -9.96 32.64 -0.97
N ASP A 367 -10.81 32.60 -2.00
CA ASP A 367 -11.81 31.53 -2.13
C ASP A 367 -11.16 30.18 -2.38
N LEU A 368 -10.10 30.10 -3.19
CA LEU A 368 -9.33 28.89 -3.40
C LEU A 368 -8.74 28.35 -2.10
N LYS A 369 -8.24 29.23 -1.22
CA LYS A 369 -7.73 28.86 0.10
C LYS A 369 -8.84 28.27 0.97
N LYS A 370 -10.04 28.87 1.01
CA LYS A 370 -11.22 28.38 1.73
C LYS A 370 -11.71 27.03 1.17
N ILE A 371 -11.63 26.83 -0.15
CA ILE A 371 -11.97 25.57 -0.83
C ILE A 371 -10.99 24.43 -0.45
N GLY A 372 -9.80 24.76 0.03
CA GLY A 372 -8.78 23.80 0.43
C GLY A 372 -7.73 23.51 -0.66
N VAL A 373 -7.48 24.49 -1.54
CA VAL A 373 -6.34 24.47 -2.46
C VAL A 373 -5.07 24.78 -1.68
N VAL A 374 -4.01 23.98 -1.91
CA VAL A 374 -2.69 24.24 -1.35
C VAL A 374 -2.00 25.31 -2.18
N LEU A 375 -2.32 26.60 -1.90
CA LEU A 375 -1.84 27.75 -2.69
C LEU A 375 -0.32 27.78 -2.80
N LYS A 376 0.41 27.42 -1.75
CA LYS A 376 1.86 27.31 -1.72
C LYS A 376 2.46 26.52 -2.91
N ARG A 377 1.73 25.52 -3.42
CA ARG A 377 2.09 24.73 -4.59
C ARG A 377 1.42 25.22 -5.86
N ALA A 378 0.14 25.66 -5.76
CA ALA A 378 -0.67 25.98 -6.91
C ALA A 378 -0.33 27.35 -7.53
N LEU A 379 0.16 28.32 -6.75
CA LEU A 379 0.35 29.73 -7.17
C LEU A 379 1.22 29.90 -8.42
N TYR A 380 2.16 28.98 -8.68
CA TYR A 380 3.03 29.00 -9.87
C TYR A 380 2.33 28.54 -11.15
N PHE A 381 1.21 27.83 -11.01
CA PHE A 381 0.57 27.10 -12.09
C PHE A 381 -0.84 27.58 -12.42
N ILE A 382 -1.34 28.65 -11.75
CA ILE A 382 -2.71 29.11 -11.91
C ILE A 382 -2.84 30.63 -12.08
N THR A 383 -3.94 31.02 -12.74
CA THR A 383 -4.47 32.40 -12.73
C THR A 383 -5.89 32.43 -12.20
N CYS A 384 -6.27 33.52 -11.59
CA CYS A 384 -7.65 33.86 -11.24
C CYS A 384 -8.02 35.17 -11.98
N SER A 385 -9.04 35.09 -12.83
CA SER A 385 -9.48 36.20 -13.68
C SER A 385 -8.34 36.83 -14.50
N GLY A 386 -7.50 35.94 -15.07
CA GLY A 386 -6.38 36.31 -15.93
C GLY A 386 -5.14 36.83 -15.21
N ARG A 387 -5.11 36.81 -13.89
CA ARG A 387 -3.98 37.32 -13.09
C ARG A 387 -3.36 36.27 -12.23
N MET A 388 -2.03 36.16 -12.22
CA MET A 388 -1.28 35.41 -11.22
C MET A 388 -1.28 36.13 -9.87
N MET A 389 -1.20 35.38 -8.78
CA MET A 389 -1.14 35.96 -7.41
C MET A 389 0.10 36.83 -7.22
N TYR A 390 1.23 36.37 -7.76
CA TYR A 390 2.49 37.11 -7.82
C TYR A 390 3.04 37.08 -9.23
N ARG A 391 3.80 38.11 -9.65
CA ARG A 391 4.57 38.05 -10.89
C ARG A 391 5.67 36.96 -10.73
N THR A 392 5.40 35.82 -11.23
CA THR A 392 6.30 34.65 -11.10
C THR A 392 6.85 34.30 -12.48
N LYS A 393 8.14 34.07 -12.57
CA LYS A 393 8.76 33.53 -13.78
C LYS A 393 8.35 32.07 -13.92
N LEU A 394 7.77 31.70 -15.07
CA LEU A 394 7.47 30.32 -15.41
C LEU A 394 8.76 29.65 -15.93
N ASP A 395 9.60 29.29 -15.02
CA ASP A 395 10.90 28.70 -15.25
C ASP A 395 11.07 27.51 -14.30
N GLU A 396 11.54 26.38 -14.82
CA GLU A 396 11.63 25.12 -14.09
C GLU A 396 12.50 25.26 -12.85
N ASP A 397 13.71 25.81 -13.01
CA ASP A 397 14.68 25.95 -11.93
C ASP A 397 14.19 26.88 -10.83
N TYR A 398 13.57 28.00 -11.24
CA TYR A 398 12.99 28.97 -10.31
C TYR A 398 11.88 28.34 -9.47
N ILE A 399 10.91 27.68 -10.11
CA ILE A 399 9.76 27.08 -9.43
C ILE A 399 10.23 25.91 -8.54
N CYS A 400 11.13 25.10 -9.06
CA CYS A 400 11.66 23.94 -8.34
C CYS A 400 12.41 24.36 -7.06
N SER A 401 13.29 25.36 -7.15
CA SER A 401 14.03 25.86 -5.99
C SER A 401 13.10 26.37 -4.88
N HIS A 402 12.00 27.03 -5.25
CA HIS A 402 11.01 27.52 -4.27
C HIS A 402 10.16 26.39 -3.68
N LEU A 403 9.78 25.39 -4.48
CA LEU A 403 9.03 24.23 -3.99
C LEU A 403 9.87 23.35 -3.05
N MET A 404 11.19 23.26 -3.29
CA MET A 404 12.13 22.50 -2.47
C MET A 404 12.62 23.25 -1.23
N ALA A 405 12.67 24.57 -1.24
CA ALA A 405 13.15 25.38 -0.11
C ALA A 405 12.35 25.13 1.20
N ASP A 406 11.14 24.62 1.06
CA ASP A 406 10.32 24.19 2.20
C ASP A 406 10.71 22.83 2.80
N HIS A 407 11.56 22.06 2.15
CA HIS A 407 12.06 20.79 2.64
C HIS A 407 13.45 20.99 3.25
N THR A 408 13.54 21.30 4.53
CA THR A 408 14.76 21.54 5.30
C THR A 408 15.78 20.40 5.29
N GLN A 409 15.53 19.31 4.57
CA GLN A 409 16.35 18.11 4.47
C GLN A 409 17.01 17.89 3.11
N VAL A 410 16.85 18.79 2.13
CA VAL A 410 17.50 18.62 0.82
C VAL A 410 18.95 19.12 0.92
N PRO A 411 19.97 18.28 0.66
CA PRO A 411 21.36 18.73 0.60
C PRO A 411 21.53 19.90 -0.35
N THR A 412 22.35 20.89 0.03
CA THR A 412 22.57 22.14 -0.73
C THR A 412 23.08 21.88 -2.14
N GLU A 413 23.83 20.81 -2.31
CA GLU A 413 24.37 20.35 -3.60
C GLU A 413 23.32 19.92 -4.62
N LEU A 414 22.17 19.40 -4.10
CA LEU A 414 21.04 18.96 -4.94
C LEU A 414 19.99 20.06 -5.19
N ARG A 415 20.11 21.23 -4.51
CA ARG A 415 19.25 22.39 -4.76
C ARG A 415 19.60 23.14 -6.04
N ASN A 416 20.87 23.04 -6.48
CA ASN A 416 21.43 23.84 -7.57
C ASN A 416 21.84 23.01 -8.79
N SER A 417 21.76 21.67 -8.75
CA SER A 417 22.09 20.83 -9.89
C SER A 417 20.83 20.51 -10.69
N GLY A 418 20.87 20.77 -11.98
CA GLY A 418 19.84 20.30 -12.90
C GLY A 418 19.59 18.79 -12.67
N TYR A 419 18.33 18.42 -12.49
CA TYR A 419 17.93 17.13 -11.95
C TYR A 419 18.35 15.97 -12.84
N GLN A 420 19.53 15.41 -12.59
CA GLN A 420 19.75 14.01 -12.90
C GLN A 420 19.41 13.21 -11.65
N GLN A 421 18.32 12.47 -11.71
CA GLN A 421 18.08 11.42 -10.74
C GLN A 421 19.14 10.35 -11.02
N LEU A 422 20.18 10.32 -10.17
CA LEU A 422 21.13 9.23 -10.18
C LEU A 422 20.35 7.95 -9.85
N SER A 423 20.24 7.05 -10.82
CA SER A 423 19.87 5.67 -10.54
C SER A 423 20.86 5.15 -9.49
N LEU A 424 20.39 4.37 -8.54
CA LEU A 424 21.25 3.68 -7.55
C LEU A 424 22.35 2.83 -8.25
N PHE A 425 22.23 2.63 -9.56
CA PHE A 425 23.09 1.83 -10.40
C PHE A 425 23.90 2.65 -11.44
N ASP A 426 23.68 3.98 -11.52
CA ASP A 426 24.55 4.89 -12.27
C ASP A 426 25.81 5.25 -11.47
N THR A 427 26.42 4.29 -10.82
CA THR A 427 27.80 4.42 -10.38
C THR A 427 28.73 4.24 -11.57
N GLY A 428 28.83 5.26 -12.36
CA GLY A 428 30.01 5.52 -13.17
C GLY A 428 31.20 5.87 -12.26
N LEU A 429 31.56 4.97 -11.38
CA LEU A 429 32.89 4.88 -10.82
C LEU A 429 33.74 4.15 -11.88
N ALA A 430 34.17 4.91 -12.87
CA ALA A 430 35.39 4.56 -13.57
C ALA A 430 36.52 4.65 -12.53
N LEU A 431 37.13 3.51 -12.24
CA LEU A 431 38.44 3.40 -11.65
C LEU A 431 39.50 4.02 -12.56
#